data_79ca07235b3dd00fe7ff2b99696f7832
#
_entry.id   79ca07235b3dd00fe7ff2b99696f7832
#
_cell.length_a   1.000
_cell.length_b   1.000
_cell.length_c   1.000
_cell.angle_alpha   90.00
_cell.angle_beta   90.00
_cell.angle_gamma   90.00
#
_symmetry.space_group_name_H-M   'P 1'
#
loop_
_entity.id
_entity.type
_entity.pdbx_description
1 polymer ?
#
loop_
_entity_poly.entity_id
_entity_poly.type
_entity_poly.pdbx_seq_one_letter_code
_entity_poly.pdbx_strand_id
1 'polypeptide(L)'
;MVRCLVIVCPTNQTNVAPNKPDKCGYIVNTDPQGQPGRHWIALWTQNNVCELMDSYEMYLSTWLLQEWLDRHWKYVVQNGRSLQSLYSQSCGDYALMYLINRTEGRTSNEFLNRFKKHDYVNNNHKVGHMLKKLVEKELNWKKVCKCDYQHNACFSRCGIRHLL
;
A
#
# COMPACT_ATOMS: atom_id res chain seq x y z
N MET A 1 0.75 -12.58 12.61
CA MET A 1 0.38 -12.97 11.23
C MET A 1 -0.55 -11.89 10.70
N VAL A 2 -0.15 -11.17 9.65
CA VAL A 2 -1.00 -10.12 9.03
C VAL A 2 -2.16 -10.82 8.33
N ARG A 3 -3.39 -10.48 8.69
CA ARG A 3 -4.58 -11.20 8.18
C ARG A 3 -5.31 -10.50 7.04
N CYS A 4 -4.90 -9.29 6.68
CA CYS A 4 -5.63 -8.57 5.63
C CYS A 4 -4.72 -7.63 4.84
N LEU A 5 -4.62 -7.85 3.57
CA LEU A 5 -4.26 -6.86 2.57
C LEU A 5 -5.53 -6.61 1.77
N VAL A 6 -6.14 -5.47 1.92
CA VAL A 6 -7.35 -5.10 1.19
C VAL A 6 -7.00 -4.16 0.08
N ILE A 7 -7.59 -4.44 -1.02
CA ILE A 7 -7.36 -3.82 -2.30
C ILE A 7 -8.43 -2.76 -2.54
N VAL A 8 -7.98 -1.58 -2.94
CA VAL A 8 -8.69 -0.58 -3.75
C VAL A 8 -10.13 -0.32 -3.37
N CYS A 9 -10.34 0.70 -2.52
CA CYS A 9 -11.62 1.40 -2.48
C CYS A 9 -11.46 2.77 -3.14
N PRO A 10 -12.28 3.11 -4.14
CA PRO A 10 -12.51 4.50 -4.51
C PRO A 10 -13.06 5.26 -3.29
N THR A 11 -12.67 6.51 -3.13
CA THR A 11 -13.02 7.32 -1.95
C THR A 11 -14.52 7.47 -1.68
N ASN A 12 -15.40 7.17 -2.64
CA ASN A 12 -16.85 7.21 -2.47
C ASN A 12 -17.49 5.88 -1.99
N GLN A 13 -16.72 4.79 -1.88
CA GLN A 13 -17.18 3.52 -1.28
C GLN A 13 -16.81 3.39 0.20
N THR A 14 -16.46 4.47 0.85
CA THR A 14 -16.01 4.54 2.24
C THR A 14 -17.10 4.23 3.29
N ASN A 15 -18.30 3.83 2.87
CA ASN A 15 -19.36 3.36 3.77
C ASN A 15 -19.11 1.95 4.33
N VAL A 16 -18.13 1.24 3.82
CA VAL A 16 -17.73 -0.05 4.37
C VAL A 16 -16.89 0.21 5.61
N ALA A 17 -17.47 0.00 6.79
CA ALA A 17 -16.70 -0.04 8.01
C ALA A 17 -15.56 -1.07 7.83
N PRO A 18 -14.30 -0.67 8.06
CA PRO A 18 -13.21 -1.63 7.96
C PRO A 18 -13.49 -2.74 8.96
N ASN A 19 -13.54 -3.98 8.48
CA ASN A 19 -13.43 -5.12 9.34
C ASN A 19 -12.08 -4.93 10.05
N LYS A 20 -12.09 -4.59 11.36
CA LYS A 20 -10.90 -4.16 12.11
C LYS A 20 -10.08 -5.37 12.59
N PRO A 21 -9.34 -6.08 11.71
CA PRO A 21 -8.31 -6.97 12.18
C PRO A 21 -7.24 -6.13 12.88
N ASP A 22 -6.53 -6.72 13.83
CA ASP A 22 -5.47 -6.04 14.60
C ASP A 22 -4.45 -5.33 13.71
N LYS A 23 -4.24 -5.82 12.48
CA LYS A 23 -3.36 -5.22 11.46
C LYS A 23 -3.98 -5.38 10.08
N CYS A 24 -4.11 -4.30 9.35
CA CYS A 24 -4.63 -4.30 7.98
C CYS A 24 -3.97 -3.24 7.11
N GLY A 25 -3.76 -3.56 5.82
CA GLY A 25 -3.26 -2.63 4.82
C GLY A 25 -4.31 -2.37 3.74
N TYR A 26 -4.40 -1.12 3.27
CA TYR A 26 -5.29 -0.70 2.20
C TYR A 26 -4.51 0.08 1.15
N ILE A 27 -4.82 -0.15 -0.12
CA ILE A 27 -4.43 0.74 -1.22
C ILE A 27 -5.68 1.50 -1.64
N VAL A 28 -5.61 2.81 -1.60
CA VAL A 28 -6.75 3.70 -1.85
C VAL A 28 -6.45 4.60 -3.03
N ASN A 29 -7.40 4.68 -3.96
CA ASN A 29 -7.40 5.69 -5.00
C ASN A 29 -8.03 6.98 -4.46
N THR A 30 -7.38 8.11 -4.69
CA THR A 30 -7.88 9.41 -4.23
C THR A 30 -9.02 9.96 -5.11
N ASP A 31 -9.22 9.42 -6.31
CA ASP A 31 -10.33 9.83 -7.17
C ASP A 31 -11.61 9.06 -6.81
N PRO A 32 -12.80 9.68 -6.99
CA PRO A 32 -14.09 9.00 -6.89
C PRO A 32 -14.24 7.86 -7.90
N GLN A 33 -15.15 6.94 -7.60
CA GLN A 33 -15.49 5.86 -8.53
C GLN A 33 -15.95 6.43 -9.89
N GLY A 34 -15.45 5.82 -10.97
CA GLY A 34 -15.72 6.26 -12.34
C GLY A 34 -14.78 7.33 -12.86
N GLN A 35 -13.83 7.81 -12.04
CA GLN A 35 -12.74 8.68 -12.48
C GLN A 35 -11.50 7.86 -12.83
N PRO A 36 -10.55 8.43 -13.62
CA PRO A 36 -9.38 7.70 -14.14
C PRO A 36 -8.42 7.10 -13.08
N GLY A 37 -8.49 7.53 -11.84
CA GLY A 37 -7.59 7.02 -10.80
C GLY A 37 -6.20 7.64 -10.88
N ARG A 38 -6.08 8.93 -10.56
CA ARG A 38 -4.84 9.69 -10.75
C ARG A 38 -3.78 9.48 -9.69
N HIS A 39 -4.20 9.14 -8.45
CA HIS A 39 -3.27 9.00 -7.35
C HIS A 39 -3.63 7.87 -6.40
N TRP A 40 -2.61 7.13 -5.98
CA TRP A 40 -2.71 5.97 -5.10
C TRP A 40 -1.93 6.20 -3.81
N ILE A 41 -2.58 5.94 -2.69
CA ILE A 41 -1.99 6.02 -1.36
C ILE A 41 -2.13 4.67 -0.64
N ALA A 42 -1.30 4.44 0.37
CA ALA A 42 -1.44 3.29 1.24
C ALA A 42 -1.85 3.69 2.65
N LEU A 43 -2.73 2.89 3.25
CA LEU A 43 -3.09 2.98 4.65
C LEU A 43 -2.65 1.69 5.34
N TRP A 44 -2.00 1.82 6.48
CA TRP A 44 -1.70 0.72 7.37
C TRP A 44 -2.33 0.97 8.72
N THR A 45 -3.15 0.03 9.20
CA THR A 45 -3.87 0.18 10.45
C THR A 45 -3.39 -0.81 11.47
N GLN A 46 -3.12 -0.33 12.68
CA GLN A 46 -2.71 -1.15 13.82
C GLN A 46 -3.03 -0.42 15.13
N ASN A 47 -3.63 -1.09 16.11
CA ASN A 47 -3.86 -0.55 17.45
C ASN A 47 -4.59 0.81 17.47
N ASN A 48 -5.65 0.97 16.68
CA ASN A 48 -6.40 2.23 16.51
C ASN A 48 -5.59 3.40 15.90
N VAL A 49 -4.43 3.13 15.35
CA VAL A 49 -3.63 4.09 14.57
C VAL A 49 -3.76 3.73 13.09
N CYS A 50 -3.97 4.74 12.25
CA CYS A 50 -3.88 4.63 10.81
C CYS A 50 -2.64 5.40 10.34
N GLU A 51 -1.68 4.68 9.78
CA GLU A 51 -0.53 5.28 9.09
C GLU A 51 -0.93 5.50 7.63
N LEU A 52 -0.88 6.74 7.18
CA LEU A 52 -1.13 7.13 5.79
C LEU A 52 0.21 7.35 5.10
N MET A 53 0.45 6.60 4.03
CA MET A 53 1.61 6.75 3.17
C MET A 53 1.17 7.35 1.84
N ASP A 54 1.51 8.63 1.64
CA ASP A 54 1.36 9.37 0.40
C ASP A 54 2.73 9.75 -0.14
N SER A 55 3.10 9.21 -1.29
CA SER A 55 4.40 9.44 -1.90
C SER A 55 4.59 10.86 -2.45
N TYR A 56 3.52 11.61 -2.68
CA TYR A 56 3.58 13.04 -3.01
C TYR A 56 3.65 13.94 -1.77
N GLU A 57 3.26 13.43 -0.60
CA GLU A 57 3.05 14.23 0.61
C GLU A 57 1.98 15.34 0.41
N MET A 58 1.01 15.09 -0.45
CA MET A 58 -0.13 15.99 -0.57
C MET A 58 -0.97 15.86 0.71
N TYR A 59 -1.28 16.99 1.35
CA TYR A 59 -2.28 16.99 2.40
C TYR A 59 -3.52 16.29 1.88
N LEU A 60 -4.12 15.43 2.70
CA LEU A 60 -5.31 14.64 2.40
C LEU A 60 -6.20 15.39 1.42
N SER A 61 -6.00 15.12 0.16
CA SER A 61 -6.46 15.98 -0.94
C SER A 61 -7.96 15.88 -1.19
N THR A 62 -8.62 14.97 -0.46
CA THR A 62 -10.07 14.84 -0.53
C THR A 62 -10.64 14.84 0.88
N TRP A 63 -11.50 15.83 1.15
CA TRP A 63 -12.25 15.92 2.41
C TRP A 63 -13.01 14.63 2.74
N LEU A 64 -13.43 13.85 1.72
CA LEU A 64 -14.11 12.55 1.87
C LEU A 64 -13.21 11.51 2.55
N LEU A 65 -11.93 11.45 2.18
CA LEU A 65 -10.98 10.52 2.81
C LEU A 65 -10.68 10.94 4.25
N GLN A 66 -10.49 12.24 4.50
CA GLN A 66 -10.27 12.76 5.85
C GLN A 66 -11.46 12.42 6.76
N GLU A 67 -12.68 12.72 6.32
CA GLU A 67 -13.90 12.43 7.07
C GLU A 67 -14.05 10.92 7.37
N TRP A 68 -13.69 10.07 6.41
CA TRP A 68 -13.71 8.61 6.61
C TRP A 68 -12.64 8.16 7.59
N LEU A 69 -11.41 8.68 7.50
CA LEU A 69 -10.33 8.38 8.44
C LEU A 69 -10.70 8.79 9.87
N ASP A 70 -11.22 9.99 10.07
CA ASP A 70 -11.58 10.53 11.37
C ASP A 70 -12.73 9.74 12.05
N ARG A 71 -13.62 9.16 11.25
CA ARG A 71 -14.69 8.28 11.78
C ARG A 71 -14.18 6.93 12.26
N HIS A 72 -13.09 6.43 11.72
CA HIS A 72 -12.67 5.05 11.94
C HIS A 72 -11.44 4.90 12.82
N TRP A 73 -10.55 5.90 12.88
CA TRP A 73 -9.32 5.83 13.67
C TRP A 73 -9.13 7.07 14.53
N LYS A 74 -8.75 6.81 15.77
CA LYS A 74 -8.48 7.89 16.74
C LYS A 74 -7.25 8.70 16.35
N TYR A 75 -6.27 8.07 15.72
CA TYR A 75 -5.03 8.70 15.32
C TYR A 75 -4.71 8.36 13.87
N VAL A 76 -4.47 9.40 13.07
CA VAL A 76 -3.98 9.29 11.70
C VAL A 76 -2.60 9.92 11.65
N VAL A 77 -1.61 9.16 11.18
CA VAL A 77 -0.21 9.61 11.07
C VAL A 77 0.20 9.55 9.62
N GLN A 78 0.51 10.69 9.02
CA GLN A 78 0.98 10.80 7.65
C GLN A 78 2.52 10.79 7.58
N ASN A 79 3.10 10.26 6.49
CA ASN A 79 4.52 10.40 6.22
C ASN A 79 4.89 11.87 6.00
N GLY A 80 5.89 12.36 6.71
CA GLY A 80 6.25 13.78 6.72
C GLY A 80 7.22 14.19 5.61
N ARG A 81 7.20 13.54 4.42
CA ARG A 81 8.03 13.92 3.26
C ARG A 81 7.57 13.28 1.97
N SER A 82 7.73 13.99 0.85
CA SER A 82 7.52 13.45 -0.48
C SER A 82 8.68 12.53 -0.91
N LEU A 83 8.34 11.49 -1.64
CA LEU A 83 9.29 10.50 -2.19
C LEU A 83 9.42 10.61 -3.70
N GLN A 84 8.41 11.16 -4.37
CA GLN A 84 8.35 11.33 -5.82
C GLN A 84 7.94 12.74 -6.20
N SER A 85 8.26 13.15 -7.43
CA SER A 85 7.77 14.42 -8.00
C SER A 85 6.32 14.29 -8.46
N LEU A 86 5.60 15.43 -8.50
CA LEU A 86 4.21 15.49 -8.98
C LEU A 86 4.02 15.02 -10.44
N TYR A 87 5.10 14.96 -11.23
CA TYR A 87 5.07 14.49 -12.62
C TYR A 87 5.36 12.98 -12.76
N SER A 88 5.61 12.28 -11.67
CA SER A 88 5.88 10.84 -11.66
C SER A 88 4.57 10.05 -11.57
N GLN A 89 4.55 8.85 -12.11
CA GLN A 89 3.42 7.91 -12.04
C GLN A 89 3.69 6.70 -11.13
N SER A 90 4.69 6.79 -10.24
CA SER A 90 5.10 5.67 -9.38
C SER A 90 4.32 5.57 -8.06
N CYS A 91 3.24 6.32 -7.86
CA CYS A 91 2.51 6.32 -6.60
C CYS A 91 1.99 4.93 -6.20
N GLY A 92 1.51 4.15 -7.16
CA GLY A 92 1.08 2.76 -6.93
C GLY A 92 2.23 1.86 -6.47
N ASP A 93 3.42 2.01 -7.05
CA ASP A 93 4.62 1.25 -6.66
C ASP A 93 5.01 1.54 -5.21
N TYR A 94 5.01 2.83 -4.82
CA TYR A 94 5.27 3.24 -3.44
C TYR A 94 4.24 2.69 -2.47
N ALA A 95 2.95 2.80 -2.80
CA ALA A 95 1.86 2.31 -1.97
C ALA A 95 1.97 0.80 -1.73
N LEU A 96 2.17 0.03 -2.80
CA LEU A 96 2.33 -1.42 -2.73
C LEU A 96 3.57 -1.82 -1.92
N MET A 97 4.73 -1.25 -2.23
CA MET A 97 5.99 -1.57 -1.55
C MET A 97 5.98 -1.17 -0.08
N TYR A 98 5.28 -0.08 0.27
CA TYR A 98 5.05 0.28 1.67
C TYR A 98 4.29 -0.81 2.41
N LEU A 99 3.15 -1.25 1.89
CA LEU A 99 2.35 -2.29 2.54
C LEU A 99 3.11 -3.61 2.67
N ILE A 100 3.87 -4.01 1.66
CA ILE A 100 4.72 -5.21 1.74
C ILE A 100 5.72 -5.07 2.89
N ASN A 101 6.40 -3.92 3.01
CA ASN A 101 7.31 -3.69 4.14
C ASN A 101 6.61 -3.75 5.49
N ARG A 102 5.37 -3.21 5.59
CA ARG A 102 4.58 -3.28 6.83
C ARG A 102 4.15 -4.72 7.16
N THR A 103 3.81 -5.52 6.15
CA THR A 103 3.48 -6.95 6.35
C THR A 103 4.68 -7.77 6.80
N GLU A 104 5.90 -7.39 6.41
CA GLU A 104 7.16 -7.98 6.87
C GLU A 104 7.56 -7.52 8.29
N GLY A 105 6.75 -6.71 8.95
CA GLY A 105 6.99 -6.21 10.31
C GLY A 105 7.90 -4.99 10.39
N ARG A 106 8.30 -4.41 9.27
CA ARG A 106 9.12 -3.20 9.23
C ARG A 106 8.29 -1.96 9.52
N THR A 107 8.90 -0.98 10.14
CA THR A 107 8.26 0.30 10.47
C THR A 107 8.14 1.23 9.26
N SER A 108 7.24 2.22 9.36
CA SER A 108 7.13 3.30 8.37
C SER A 108 8.46 4.03 8.17
N ASN A 109 9.18 4.33 9.24
CA ASN A 109 10.49 4.99 9.17
C ASN A 109 11.55 4.16 8.45
N GLU A 110 11.58 2.84 8.66
CA GLU A 110 12.50 1.96 7.93
C GLU A 110 12.22 1.93 6.44
N PHE A 111 10.95 2.02 6.04
CA PHE A 111 10.60 2.17 4.63
C PHE A 111 11.06 3.52 4.08
N LEU A 112 10.67 4.61 4.74
CA LEU A 112 10.98 5.97 4.31
C LEU A 112 12.50 6.21 4.19
N ASN A 113 13.29 5.70 5.14
CA ASN A 113 14.75 5.87 5.17
C ASN A 113 15.49 5.17 4.03
N ARG A 114 14.81 4.37 3.23
CA ARG A 114 15.39 3.82 1.98
C ARG A 114 15.52 4.85 0.88
N PHE A 115 14.80 5.96 0.97
CA PHE A 115 14.70 6.98 -0.07
C PHE A 115 15.39 8.26 0.37
N LYS A 116 16.07 8.94 -0.55
CA LYS A 116 16.71 10.22 -0.28
C LYS A 116 15.72 11.36 -0.43
N LYS A 117 15.83 12.36 0.44
CA LYS A 117 15.03 13.58 0.34
C LYS A 117 15.36 14.31 -0.96
N HIS A 118 14.32 14.72 -1.72
CA HIS A 118 14.42 15.46 -2.99
C HIS A 118 15.16 14.75 -4.15
N ASP A 119 15.49 13.47 -4.01
CA ASP A 119 16.12 12.68 -5.07
C ASP A 119 15.09 11.82 -5.82
N TYR A 120 14.08 12.47 -6.36
CA TYR A 120 12.87 11.84 -6.89
C TYR A 120 13.14 10.85 -8.02
N VAL A 121 14.08 11.16 -8.91
CA VAL A 121 14.42 10.27 -10.05
C VAL A 121 14.98 8.95 -9.54
N ASN A 122 16.00 9.01 -8.68
CA ASN A 122 16.60 7.80 -8.12
C ASN A 122 15.65 7.05 -7.19
N ASN A 123 14.79 7.76 -6.46
CA ASN A 123 13.77 7.14 -5.63
C ASN A 123 12.78 6.34 -6.47
N ASN A 124 12.31 6.86 -7.61
CA ASN A 124 11.41 6.16 -8.52
C ASN A 124 12.08 4.91 -9.12
N HIS A 125 13.34 5.03 -9.59
CA HIS A 125 14.10 3.88 -10.03
C HIS A 125 14.26 2.81 -8.94
N LYS A 126 14.51 3.25 -7.73
CA LYS A 126 14.68 2.36 -6.59
C LYS A 126 13.41 1.60 -6.23
N VAL A 127 12.26 2.28 -6.13
CA VAL A 127 10.99 1.60 -5.82
C VAL A 127 10.59 0.63 -6.94
N GLY A 128 10.74 1.02 -8.21
CA GLY A 128 10.49 0.13 -9.35
C GLY A 128 11.40 -1.10 -9.35
N HIS A 129 12.70 -0.93 -9.00
CA HIS A 129 13.61 -2.06 -8.87
C HIS A 129 13.25 -3.00 -7.71
N MET A 130 12.79 -2.45 -6.58
CA MET A 130 12.31 -3.25 -5.45
C MET A 130 11.09 -4.09 -5.87
N LEU A 131 10.14 -3.49 -6.57
CA LEU A 131 8.95 -4.18 -7.07
C LEU A 131 9.32 -5.27 -8.08
N LYS A 132 10.21 -4.97 -9.04
CA LYS A 132 10.70 -5.94 -10.02
C LYS A 132 11.32 -7.17 -9.35
N LYS A 133 12.20 -6.97 -8.37
CA LYS A 133 12.81 -8.07 -7.59
C LYS A 133 11.77 -8.92 -6.86
N LEU A 134 10.72 -8.29 -6.33
CA LEU A 134 9.64 -9.01 -5.68
C LEU A 134 8.91 -9.91 -6.67
N VAL A 135 8.52 -9.36 -7.82
CA VAL A 135 7.82 -10.11 -8.89
C VAL A 135 8.69 -11.26 -9.40
N GLU A 136 9.97 -11.03 -9.64
CA GLU A 136 10.92 -12.07 -10.07
C GLU A 136 11.04 -13.19 -9.04
N LYS A 137 11.11 -12.85 -7.76
CA LYS A 137 11.13 -13.82 -6.67
C LYS A 137 9.87 -14.67 -6.66
N GLU A 138 8.70 -14.06 -6.80
CA GLU A 138 7.41 -14.76 -6.82
C GLU A 138 7.24 -15.64 -8.06
N LEU A 139 7.66 -15.17 -9.23
CA LEU A 139 7.64 -15.95 -10.46
C LEU A 139 8.58 -17.16 -10.38
N ASN A 140 9.77 -17.00 -9.82
CA ASN A 140 10.71 -18.10 -9.61
C ASN A 140 10.15 -19.11 -8.60
N TRP A 141 9.50 -18.65 -7.55
CA TRP A 141 8.83 -19.51 -6.57
C TRP A 141 7.74 -20.35 -7.22
N LYS A 142 6.90 -19.77 -8.10
CA LYS A 142 5.86 -20.49 -8.86
C LYS A 142 6.46 -21.60 -9.76
N LYS A 143 7.62 -21.36 -10.38
CA LYS A 143 8.32 -22.36 -11.17
C LYS A 143 8.87 -23.53 -10.34
N VAL A 144 9.36 -23.26 -9.13
CA VAL A 144 9.92 -24.26 -8.22
C VAL A 144 8.83 -25.09 -7.56
N CYS A 145 7.72 -24.48 -7.18
CA CYS A 145 6.63 -25.16 -6.47
C CYS A 145 5.80 -26.14 -7.34
N LYS A 146 5.89 -26.10 -8.67
CA LYS A 146 5.06 -26.91 -9.59
C LYS A 146 3.57 -26.96 -9.18
N CYS A 147 3.08 -25.89 -8.57
CA CYS A 147 1.69 -25.83 -8.12
C CYS A 147 0.80 -25.55 -9.32
N ASP A 148 0.01 -26.54 -9.74
CA ASP A 148 -1.07 -26.34 -10.69
C ASP A 148 -2.05 -25.31 -10.15
N TYR A 149 -2.39 -24.34 -10.99
CA TYR A 149 -3.25 -23.18 -10.67
C TYR A 149 -4.68 -23.58 -10.19
N GLN A 150 -5.02 -24.86 -10.22
CA GLN A 150 -6.36 -25.36 -9.90
C GLN A 150 -6.59 -25.67 -8.41
N HIS A 151 -5.57 -25.63 -7.55
CA HIS A 151 -5.76 -25.91 -6.14
C HIS A 151 -5.49 -24.71 -5.24
N ASN A 152 -6.58 -24.12 -4.73
CA ASN A 152 -6.60 -23.05 -3.70
C ASN A 152 -5.75 -23.36 -2.43
N ALA A 153 -5.27 -24.58 -2.24
CA ALA A 153 -4.50 -25.02 -1.09
C ALA A 153 -3.04 -24.55 -1.10
N CYS A 154 -2.44 -24.28 -2.27
CA CYS A 154 -1.04 -23.84 -2.33
C CYS A 154 -0.86 -22.39 -1.89
N PHE A 155 -1.83 -21.52 -2.20
CA PHE A 155 -1.84 -20.12 -1.80
C PHE A 155 -1.97 -19.92 -0.29
N SER A 156 -2.61 -20.86 0.44
CA SER A 156 -2.77 -20.74 1.89
C SER A 156 -1.49 -20.95 2.68
N ARG A 157 -0.52 -21.69 2.14
CA ARG A 157 0.78 -21.92 2.77
C ARG A 157 1.79 -20.82 2.53
N CYS A 158 1.69 -20.09 1.41
CA CYS A 158 2.67 -19.08 1.02
C CYS A 158 2.36 -17.65 1.52
N GLY A 159 1.23 -17.43 2.18
CA GLY A 159 0.89 -16.13 2.79
C GLY A 159 0.54 -14.99 1.81
N ILE A 160 0.45 -15.26 0.50
CA ILE A 160 0.28 -14.24 -0.56
C ILE A 160 -1.11 -14.35 -1.20
N ARG A 161 -2.12 -14.71 -0.45
CA ARG A 161 -3.48 -14.91 -0.99
C ARG A 161 -4.15 -13.67 -1.59
N HIS A 162 -3.56 -12.48 -1.50
CA HIS A 162 -4.28 -11.23 -1.78
C HIS A 162 -3.46 -10.16 -2.51
N LEU A 163 -2.44 -10.52 -3.27
CA LEU A 163 -1.62 -9.55 -4.01
C LEU A 163 -1.92 -9.48 -5.53
N LEU A 164 -2.90 -10.23 -6.03
CA LEU A 164 -3.36 -10.13 -7.43
C LEU A 164 -4.87 -10.10 -7.50
#